data_f70fca2aaadb783dee38b6c30ec4b471
#
_entry.id   f70fca2aaadb783dee38b6c30ec4b471
#
_cell.length_a   1.000
_cell.length_b   1.000
_cell.length_c   1.000
_cell.angle_alpha   90.00
_cell.angle_beta   90.00
_cell.angle_gamma   90.00
#
_symmetry.space_group_name_H-M   'P 1'
#
loop_
_entity.id
_entity.type
_entity.pdbx_description
1 polymer ?
#
loop_
_entity_poly.entity_id
_entity_poly.type
_entity_poly.pdbx_seq_one_letter_code
_entity_poly.pdbx_strand_id
1 'polypeptide(L)'
;PTGAVSQFAAGGKPTPKKRLAEIAMTSGHVYVAQVAIGANPAQTLKALREAESYDGPSLIIAYAPCINHGLKAGMNRSMVEMKKAVRAGYWNLMRFDPRLAEAGKNPLQIDSAKPNEDYQSFLKGEVRYASLTMKNPAHAAMLYEESEKSAKDRYDSLIQKRNSLEPKEGLAK
;
A
#
# COMPACT_ATOMS: atom_id res chain seq x y z
N PRO A 1 -11.13 2.01 -0.31
CA PRO A 1 -10.94 0.72 -0.97
C PRO A 1 -12.26 -0.04 -1.07
N THR A 2 -12.33 -1.03 -1.98
CA THR A 2 -13.50 -1.89 -2.17
C THR A 2 -13.96 -2.51 -0.85
N GLY A 3 -15.27 -2.51 -0.59
CA GLY A 3 -15.87 -3.01 0.65
C GLY A 3 -15.80 -2.08 1.86
N ALA A 4 -15.05 -0.99 1.81
CA ALA A 4 -14.99 -0.04 2.92
C ALA A 4 -16.29 0.77 3.03
N VAL A 5 -16.88 0.80 4.21
CA VAL A 5 -18.04 1.65 4.53
C VAL A 5 -17.56 3.06 4.86
N SER A 6 -18.28 4.06 4.39
CA SER A 6 -18.09 5.47 4.72
C SER A 6 -19.41 6.23 4.61
N GLN A 7 -19.42 7.52 5.00
CA GLN A 7 -20.61 8.35 4.96
C GLN A 7 -21.31 8.35 3.58
N PHE A 8 -20.56 8.37 2.49
CA PHE A 8 -21.10 8.34 1.11
C PHE A 8 -21.02 6.96 0.44
N ALA A 9 -20.74 5.90 1.21
CA ALA A 9 -20.68 4.52 0.73
C ALA A 9 -21.15 3.56 1.83
N ALA A 10 -22.39 3.77 2.31
CA ALA A 10 -22.98 2.99 3.41
C ALA A 10 -23.13 1.50 3.09
N GLY A 11 -23.29 1.14 1.81
CA GLY A 11 -23.33 -0.23 1.31
C GLY A 11 -21.97 -0.85 0.98
N GLY A 12 -20.86 -0.16 1.35
CA GLY A 12 -19.52 -0.55 0.95
C GLY A 12 -19.13 0.04 -0.42
N LYS A 13 -17.90 0.51 -0.52
CA LYS A 13 -17.40 1.09 -1.76
C LYS A 13 -17.19 0.00 -2.83
N PRO A 14 -17.78 0.13 -4.04
CA PRO A 14 -17.64 -0.90 -5.08
C PRO A 14 -16.34 -0.79 -5.90
N THR A 15 -15.61 0.31 -5.79
CA THR A 15 -14.43 0.57 -6.62
C THR A 15 -13.11 0.43 -5.87
N PRO A 16 -12.03 -0.01 -6.55
CA PRO A 16 -10.72 -0.13 -5.93
C PRO A 16 -10.14 1.22 -5.53
N LYS A 17 -9.11 1.17 -4.68
CA LYS A 17 -8.34 2.35 -4.29
C LYS A 17 -7.51 2.85 -5.47
N LYS A 18 -7.44 4.18 -5.66
CA LYS A 18 -6.51 4.80 -6.62
C LYS A 18 -5.06 4.43 -6.28
N ARG A 19 -4.28 4.15 -7.28
CA ARG A 19 -2.84 3.82 -7.17
C ARG A 19 -2.01 5.10 -7.24
N LEU A 20 -2.15 5.98 -6.23
CA LEU A 20 -1.55 7.32 -6.23
C LEU A 20 -0.01 7.28 -6.38
N ALA A 21 0.65 6.34 -5.73
CA ALA A 21 2.10 6.18 -5.87
C ALA A 21 2.49 5.87 -7.32
N GLU A 22 1.78 4.94 -7.98
CA GLU A 22 2.05 4.58 -9.37
C GLU A 22 1.81 5.76 -10.32
N ILE A 23 0.78 6.57 -10.06
CA ILE A 23 0.50 7.80 -10.83
C ILE A 23 1.67 8.79 -10.66
N ALA A 24 2.13 9.02 -9.42
CA ALA A 24 3.25 9.94 -9.18
C ALA A 24 4.57 9.46 -9.81
N MET A 25 4.83 8.15 -9.79
CA MET A 25 6.01 7.57 -10.45
C MET A 25 6.05 7.77 -11.96
N THR A 26 4.89 7.96 -12.64
CA THR A 26 4.87 8.21 -14.09
C THR A 26 5.51 9.53 -14.49
N SER A 27 5.60 10.47 -13.58
CA SER A 27 6.28 11.76 -13.80
C SER A 27 7.81 11.61 -13.97
N GLY A 28 8.39 10.52 -13.51
CA GLY A 28 9.83 10.20 -13.65
C GLY A 28 10.79 11.00 -12.77
N HIS A 29 10.39 12.18 -12.29
CA HIS A 29 11.20 13.10 -11.50
C HIS A 29 10.71 13.35 -10.08
N VAL A 30 9.74 12.54 -9.60
CA VAL A 30 9.21 12.64 -8.25
C VAL A 30 9.75 11.48 -7.41
N TYR A 31 10.35 11.78 -6.25
CA TYR A 31 10.62 10.73 -5.27
C TYR A 31 9.30 10.25 -4.67
N VAL A 32 9.07 8.94 -4.65
CA VAL A 32 7.80 8.39 -4.15
C VAL A 32 8.06 7.26 -3.16
N ALA A 33 7.42 7.32 -1.99
CA ALA A 33 7.46 6.22 -1.03
C ALA A 33 6.07 5.86 -0.49
N GLN A 34 5.83 4.58 -0.30
CA GLN A 34 4.74 4.05 0.52
C GLN A 34 5.32 3.44 1.80
N VAL A 35 4.85 3.94 2.94
CA VAL A 35 5.38 3.58 4.26
C VAL A 35 4.27 3.19 5.23
N ALA A 36 4.62 2.43 6.26
CA ALA A 36 3.78 2.13 7.42
C ALA A 36 4.70 1.94 8.63
N ILE A 37 4.77 2.94 9.50
CA ILE A 37 5.72 2.96 10.61
C ILE A 37 5.56 1.76 11.55
N GLY A 38 4.33 1.30 11.79
CA GLY A 38 4.06 0.11 12.62
C GLY A 38 4.49 -1.20 11.97
N ALA A 39 4.65 -1.23 10.65
CA ALA A 39 5.14 -2.41 9.93
C ALA A 39 6.66 -2.44 9.84
N ASN A 40 7.27 -1.30 9.49
CA ASN A 40 8.72 -1.18 9.35
C ASN A 40 9.19 0.27 9.64
N PRO A 41 9.56 0.57 10.92
CA PRO A 41 10.06 1.89 11.30
C PRO A 41 11.36 2.28 10.57
N ALA A 42 12.24 1.32 10.34
CA ALA A 42 13.52 1.57 9.67
C ALA A 42 13.31 1.98 8.20
N GLN A 43 12.39 1.32 7.49
CA GLN A 43 12.01 1.69 6.12
C GLN A 43 11.38 3.09 6.08
N THR A 44 10.51 3.39 7.03
CA THR A 44 9.87 4.73 7.13
C THR A 44 10.92 5.82 7.33
N LEU A 45 11.86 5.62 8.26
CA LEU A 45 12.95 6.57 8.50
C LEU A 45 13.87 6.72 7.28
N LYS A 46 14.18 5.61 6.60
CA LYS A 46 14.97 5.62 5.36
C LYS A 46 14.27 6.43 4.27
N ALA A 47 12.97 6.21 4.05
CA ALA A 47 12.17 6.94 3.07
C ALA A 47 12.14 8.45 3.36
N LEU A 48 12.02 8.85 4.62
CA LEU A 48 12.07 10.25 5.03
C LEU A 48 13.43 10.91 4.73
N ARG A 49 14.54 10.24 5.06
CA ARG A 49 15.90 10.73 4.78
C ARG A 49 16.19 10.82 3.28
N GLU A 50 15.76 9.84 2.50
CA GLU A 50 15.90 9.86 1.05
C GLU A 50 15.09 11.01 0.44
N ALA A 51 13.84 11.23 0.88
CA ALA A 51 13.00 12.33 0.44
C ALA A 51 13.57 13.70 0.80
N GLU A 52 14.13 13.85 2.00
CA GLU A 52 14.80 15.09 2.46
C GLU A 52 16.04 15.42 1.64
N SER A 53 16.81 14.39 1.27
CA SER A 53 18.03 14.54 0.48
C SER A 53 17.80 14.68 -1.03
N TYR A 54 16.55 14.51 -1.48
CA TYR A 54 16.21 14.59 -2.90
C TYR A 54 15.97 16.04 -3.32
N ASP A 55 16.73 16.51 -4.32
CA ASP A 55 16.58 17.86 -4.89
C ASP A 55 15.45 17.86 -5.93
N GLY A 56 14.21 17.76 -5.45
CA GLY A 56 13.01 17.70 -6.27
C GLY A 56 11.77 17.40 -5.46
N PRO A 57 10.59 17.29 -6.11
CA PRO A 57 9.35 16.99 -5.42
C PRO A 57 9.36 15.56 -4.84
N SER A 58 8.92 15.43 -3.60
CA SER A 58 8.83 14.15 -2.90
C SER A 58 7.42 13.88 -2.40
N LEU A 59 6.92 12.66 -2.62
CA LEU A 59 5.62 12.20 -2.16
C LEU A 59 5.77 10.98 -1.24
N ILE A 60 5.46 11.13 0.03
CA ILE A 60 5.40 10.02 0.99
C ILE A 60 3.94 9.73 1.32
N ILE A 61 3.50 8.50 1.07
CA ILE A 61 2.14 8.04 1.36
C ILE A 61 2.23 7.06 2.53
N ALA A 62 1.75 7.50 3.69
CA ALA A 62 1.76 6.70 4.90
C ALA A 62 0.41 6.01 5.13
N TYR A 63 0.45 4.72 5.47
CA TYR A 63 -0.73 4.02 5.96
C TYR A 63 -0.90 4.22 7.46
N ALA A 64 -2.12 4.58 7.84
CA ALA A 64 -2.55 4.60 9.23
C ALA A 64 -3.99 4.08 9.35
N PRO A 65 -4.33 3.29 10.38
CA PRO A 65 -5.71 2.94 10.70
C PRO A 65 -6.55 4.20 10.99
N CYS A 66 -7.81 4.16 10.57
CA CYS A 66 -8.69 5.31 10.72
C CYS A 66 -9.26 5.40 12.14
N ILE A 67 -8.99 6.49 12.86
CA ILE A 67 -9.51 6.70 14.22
C ILE A 67 -11.04 6.85 14.26
N ASN A 68 -11.63 7.44 13.22
CA ASN A 68 -13.08 7.65 13.16
C ASN A 68 -13.88 6.35 13.03
N HIS A 69 -13.39 5.37 12.25
CA HIS A 69 -14.01 4.04 12.14
C HIS A 69 -13.58 3.12 13.28
N GLY A 70 -12.33 3.21 13.68
CA GLY A 70 -11.74 2.40 14.74
C GLY A 70 -11.29 1.01 14.29
N LEU A 71 -10.65 0.34 15.23
CA LEU A 71 -10.24 -1.06 15.14
C LEU A 71 -11.02 -1.88 16.17
N LYS A 72 -11.42 -3.10 15.82
CA LYS A 72 -12.09 -4.01 16.80
C LYS A 72 -11.23 -4.28 18.03
N ALA A 73 -9.92 -4.37 17.85
CA ALA A 73 -8.97 -4.61 18.93
C ALA A 73 -8.60 -3.34 19.74
N GLY A 74 -9.20 -2.18 19.38
CA GLY A 74 -8.88 -0.87 19.96
C GLY A 74 -7.73 -0.16 19.26
N MET A 75 -7.74 1.18 19.30
CA MET A 75 -6.77 2.04 18.60
C MET A 75 -5.35 1.96 19.14
N ASN A 76 -5.16 1.48 20.37
CA ASN A 76 -3.85 1.17 20.95
C ASN A 76 -3.13 0.03 20.20
N ARG A 77 -3.82 -0.71 19.34
CA ARG A 77 -3.26 -1.75 18.46
C ARG A 77 -2.93 -1.25 17.05
N SER A 78 -2.96 0.05 16.79
CA SER A 78 -2.70 0.62 15.46
C SER A 78 -1.38 0.16 14.83
N MET A 79 -0.30 0.08 15.62
CA MET A 79 1.00 -0.39 15.11
C MET A 79 0.96 -1.87 14.69
N VAL A 80 0.24 -2.70 15.43
CA VAL A 80 0.05 -4.12 15.09
C VAL A 80 -0.79 -4.25 13.83
N GLU A 81 -1.83 -3.42 13.70
CA GLU A 81 -2.71 -3.44 12.52
C GLU A 81 -2.00 -2.97 11.25
N MET A 82 -1.11 -1.97 11.34
CA MET A 82 -0.23 -1.58 10.22
C MET A 82 0.63 -2.76 9.74
N LYS A 83 1.17 -3.54 10.68
CA LYS A 83 1.97 -4.74 10.35
C LYS A 83 1.13 -5.80 9.64
N LYS A 84 -0.08 -6.07 10.13
CA LYS A 84 -1.04 -6.98 9.47
C LYS A 84 -1.41 -6.50 8.08
N ALA A 85 -1.69 -5.20 7.90
CA ALA A 85 -2.02 -4.62 6.61
C ALA A 85 -0.92 -4.90 5.57
N VAL A 86 0.35 -4.78 5.96
CA VAL A 86 1.48 -5.07 5.07
C VAL A 86 1.60 -6.57 4.78
N ARG A 87 1.50 -7.42 5.80
CA ARG A 87 1.63 -8.87 5.66
C ARG A 87 0.48 -9.51 4.89
N ALA A 88 -0.71 -8.93 5.00
CA ALA A 88 -1.88 -9.36 4.22
C ALA A 88 -1.89 -8.82 2.77
N GLY A 89 -0.96 -7.94 2.39
CA GLY A 89 -0.92 -7.33 1.06
C GLY A 89 -1.92 -6.19 0.85
N TYR A 90 -2.61 -5.76 1.91
CA TYR A 90 -3.48 -4.59 1.86
C TYR A 90 -2.67 -3.31 1.59
N TRP A 91 -1.45 -3.23 2.11
CA TRP A 91 -0.50 -2.13 1.92
C TRP A 91 0.89 -2.66 1.58
N ASN A 92 1.51 -2.13 0.51
CA ASN A 92 2.84 -2.52 0.09
C ASN A 92 3.83 -1.41 0.46
N LEU A 93 4.96 -1.77 1.07
CA LEU A 93 6.05 -0.84 1.33
C LEU A 93 6.94 -0.77 0.10
N MET A 94 7.22 0.43 -0.38
CA MET A 94 8.08 0.65 -1.53
C MET A 94 8.70 2.04 -1.51
N ARG A 95 9.77 2.22 -2.28
CA ARG A 95 10.42 3.50 -2.56
C ARG A 95 10.79 3.57 -4.03
N PHE A 96 10.56 4.72 -4.64
CA PHE A 96 11.00 5.04 -6.00
C PHE A 96 11.88 6.29 -5.92
N ASP A 97 13.16 6.12 -6.24
CA ASP A 97 14.16 7.19 -6.23
C ASP A 97 14.69 7.40 -7.66
N PRO A 98 14.33 8.50 -8.34
CA PRO A 98 14.78 8.79 -9.70
C PRO A 98 16.31 8.78 -9.88
N ARG A 99 17.06 9.18 -8.84
CA ARG A 99 18.53 9.20 -8.86
C ARG A 99 19.16 7.83 -9.12
N LEU A 100 18.47 6.76 -8.72
CA LEU A 100 18.98 5.41 -8.96
C LEU A 100 18.96 5.05 -10.43
N ALA A 101 17.97 5.54 -11.21
CA ALA A 101 17.96 5.34 -12.66
C ALA A 101 19.14 6.05 -13.35
N GLU A 102 19.47 7.27 -12.93
CA GLU A 102 20.63 8.01 -13.42
C GLU A 102 21.95 7.29 -13.07
N ALA A 103 21.98 6.61 -11.93
CA ALA A 103 23.11 5.78 -11.49
C ALA A 103 23.12 4.36 -12.11
N GLY A 104 22.28 4.07 -13.11
CA GLY A 104 22.19 2.76 -13.76
C GLY A 104 21.65 1.66 -12.84
N LYS A 105 20.85 2.01 -11.84
CA LYS A 105 20.23 1.07 -10.88
C LYS A 105 18.71 1.12 -11.00
N ASN A 106 18.05 0.07 -10.52
CA ASN A 106 16.59 0.06 -10.49
C ASN A 106 16.05 1.14 -9.55
N PRO A 107 15.27 2.12 -10.03
CA PRO A 107 14.72 3.17 -9.19
C PRO A 107 13.64 2.67 -8.23
N LEU A 108 12.96 1.55 -8.53
CA LEU A 108 11.86 1.03 -7.72
C LEU A 108 12.34 -0.08 -6.78
N GLN A 109 12.32 0.22 -5.50
CA GLN A 109 12.64 -0.71 -4.42
C GLN A 109 11.34 -1.18 -3.74
N ILE A 110 11.11 -2.49 -3.67
CA ILE A 110 9.98 -3.08 -2.94
C ILE A 110 10.51 -3.56 -1.59
N ASP A 111 10.07 -2.89 -0.53
CA ASP A 111 10.58 -3.06 0.83
C ASP A 111 9.74 -4.05 1.67
N SER A 112 8.54 -4.41 1.21
CA SER A 112 7.72 -5.45 1.84
C SER A 112 7.99 -6.82 1.24
N ALA A 113 7.98 -7.85 2.08
CA ALA A 113 7.97 -9.23 1.62
C ALA A 113 6.68 -9.56 0.86
N LYS A 114 6.68 -10.68 0.13
CA LYS A 114 5.45 -11.21 -0.46
C LYS A 114 4.40 -11.42 0.63
N PRO A 115 3.15 -10.99 0.40
CA PRO A 115 2.06 -11.21 1.36
C PRO A 115 1.93 -12.67 1.77
N ASN A 116 1.77 -12.91 3.06
CA ASN A 116 1.74 -14.26 3.66
C ASN A 116 0.70 -14.42 4.78
N GLU A 117 -0.08 -13.39 5.09
CA GLU A 117 -1.19 -13.43 6.05
C GLU A 117 -2.55 -13.35 5.35
N ASP A 118 -3.57 -13.85 6.03
CA ASP A 118 -4.94 -13.87 5.51
C ASP A 118 -5.52 -12.45 5.37
N TYR A 119 -5.82 -12.08 4.14
CA TYR A 119 -6.39 -10.78 3.78
C TYR A 119 -7.77 -10.56 4.40
N GLN A 120 -8.62 -11.60 4.42
CA GLN A 120 -9.97 -11.53 4.98
C GLN A 120 -9.93 -11.32 6.49
N SER A 121 -8.99 -11.94 7.19
CA SER A 121 -8.77 -11.74 8.62
C SER A 121 -8.36 -10.30 8.94
N PHE A 122 -7.50 -9.70 8.11
CA PHE A 122 -7.16 -8.28 8.24
C PHE A 122 -8.40 -7.38 8.09
N LEU A 123 -9.20 -7.56 7.03
CA LEU A 123 -10.40 -6.75 6.81
C LEU A 123 -11.37 -6.82 8.00
N LYS A 124 -11.55 -8.00 8.58
CA LYS A 124 -12.44 -8.21 9.74
C LYS A 124 -11.95 -7.49 11.01
N GLY A 125 -10.70 -7.12 11.08
CA GLY A 125 -10.10 -6.33 12.17
C GLY A 125 -10.48 -4.84 12.12
N GLU A 126 -10.73 -4.32 10.93
CA GLU A 126 -11.08 -2.92 10.70
C GLU A 126 -12.59 -2.71 10.71
N VAL A 127 -13.11 -1.83 11.59
CA VAL A 127 -14.55 -1.61 11.78
C VAL A 127 -15.22 -1.14 10.48
N ARG A 128 -14.51 -0.39 9.62
CA ARG A 128 -15.03 0.06 8.31
C ARG A 128 -15.44 -1.07 7.36
N TYR A 129 -14.87 -2.25 7.55
CA TYR A 129 -15.24 -3.46 6.80
C TYR A 129 -16.20 -4.32 7.62
N ALA A 130 -15.88 -4.59 8.87
CA ALA A 130 -16.68 -5.44 9.74
C ALA A 130 -18.14 -5.00 9.87
N SER A 131 -18.42 -3.69 9.81
CA SER A 131 -19.78 -3.14 9.85
C SER A 131 -20.62 -3.56 8.64
N LEU A 132 -20.03 -3.75 7.47
CA LEU A 132 -20.73 -4.22 6.28
C LEU A 132 -21.16 -5.68 6.44
N THR A 133 -20.30 -6.53 7.02
CA THR A 133 -20.62 -7.94 7.28
C THR A 133 -21.84 -8.08 8.18
N MET A 134 -22.02 -7.18 9.16
CA MET A 134 -23.19 -7.20 10.03
C MET A 134 -24.48 -6.74 9.32
N LYS A 135 -24.37 -5.79 8.37
CA LYS A 135 -25.52 -5.22 7.66
C LYS A 135 -25.96 -6.05 6.47
N ASN A 136 -25.03 -6.56 5.69
CA ASN A 136 -25.28 -7.35 4.49
C ASN A 136 -24.15 -8.36 4.25
N PRO A 137 -24.21 -9.54 4.87
CA PRO A 137 -23.13 -10.54 4.79
C PRO A 137 -22.79 -11.01 3.39
N ALA A 138 -23.80 -11.25 2.55
CA ALA A 138 -23.60 -11.74 1.17
C ALA A 138 -22.89 -10.68 0.30
N HIS A 139 -23.32 -9.43 0.37
CA HIS A 139 -22.69 -8.33 -0.35
C HIS A 139 -21.28 -8.05 0.17
N ALA A 140 -21.07 -8.14 1.48
CA ALA A 140 -19.76 -8.01 2.09
C ALA A 140 -18.77 -9.06 1.57
N ALA A 141 -19.20 -10.33 1.50
CA ALA A 141 -18.36 -11.43 1.00
C ALA A 141 -17.89 -11.15 -0.43
N MET A 142 -18.82 -10.79 -1.33
CA MET A 142 -18.51 -10.46 -2.72
C MET A 142 -17.48 -9.31 -2.83
N LEU A 143 -17.70 -8.20 -2.11
CA LEU A 143 -16.79 -7.05 -2.15
C LEU A 143 -15.42 -7.36 -1.54
N TYR A 144 -15.35 -8.23 -0.55
CA TYR A 144 -14.08 -8.60 0.08
C TYR A 144 -13.24 -9.53 -0.80
N GLU A 145 -13.87 -10.45 -1.52
CA GLU A 145 -13.19 -11.26 -2.54
C GLU A 145 -12.63 -10.38 -3.65
N GLU A 146 -13.41 -9.43 -4.15
CA GLU A 146 -12.94 -8.46 -5.14
C GLU A 146 -11.80 -7.58 -4.60
N SER A 147 -11.90 -7.14 -3.35
CA SER A 147 -10.84 -6.37 -2.68
C SER A 147 -9.53 -7.16 -2.55
N GLU A 148 -9.62 -8.43 -2.20
CA GLU A 148 -8.46 -9.33 -2.09
C GLU A 148 -7.82 -9.57 -3.46
N LYS A 149 -8.62 -9.86 -4.49
CA LYS A 149 -8.15 -9.99 -5.87
C LYS A 149 -7.42 -8.72 -6.32
N SER A 150 -8.04 -7.56 -6.11
CA SER A 150 -7.42 -6.26 -6.43
C SER A 150 -6.11 -6.01 -5.67
N ALA A 151 -5.98 -6.52 -4.45
CA ALA A 151 -4.74 -6.41 -3.68
C ALA A 151 -3.62 -7.31 -4.26
N LYS A 152 -3.94 -8.53 -4.67
CA LYS A 152 -3.02 -9.44 -5.36
C LYS A 152 -2.57 -8.87 -6.69
N ASP A 153 -3.51 -8.42 -7.53
CA ASP A 153 -3.23 -7.81 -8.83
C ASP A 153 -2.33 -6.56 -8.69
N ARG A 154 -2.55 -5.77 -7.64
CA ARG A 154 -1.71 -4.59 -7.35
C ARG A 154 -0.28 -4.99 -6.98
N TYR A 155 -0.11 -6.01 -6.14
CA TYR A 155 1.22 -6.51 -5.78
C TYR A 155 1.96 -7.05 -7.01
N ASP A 156 1.30 -7.89 -7.81
CA ASP A 156 1.89 -8.47 -9.02
C ASP A 156 2.25 -7.40 -10.04
N SER A 157 1.39 -6.40 -10.25
CA SER A 157 1.66 -5.24 -11.09
C SER A 157 2.90 -4.45 -10.61
N LEU A 158 3.05 -4.31 -9.28
CA LEU A 158 4.21 -3.62 -8.69
C LEU A 158 5.51 -4.40 -8.92
N ILE A 159 5.47 -5.73 -8.79
CA ILE A 159 6.61 -6.61 -9.10
C ILE A 159 6.98 -6.53 -10.59
N GLN A 160 6.00 -6.61 -11.49
CA GLN A 160 6.22 -6.47 -12.94
C GLN A 160 6.84 -5.12 -13.28
N LYS A 161 6.33 -4.03 -12.69
CA LYS A 161 6.90 -2.70 -12.89
C LYS A 161 8.35 -2.62 -12.41
N ARG A 162 8.67 -3.16 -11.23
CA ARG A 162 10.05 -3.23 -10.76
C ARG A 162 10.94 -3.97 -11.76
N ASN A 163 10.51 -5.13 -12.23
CA ASN A 163 11.28 -5.94 -13.17
C ASN A 163 11.48 -5.23 -14.52
N SER A 164 10.49 -4.46 -14.99
CA SER A 164 10.60 -3.68 -16.23
C SER A 164 11.58 -2.49 -16.12
N LEU A 165 11.90 -2.07 -14.91
CA LEU A 165 12.84 -0.98 -14.61
C LEU A 165 14.24 -1.48 -14.26
N GLU A 166 14.49 -2.81 -14.31
CA GLU A 166 15.85 -3.34 -14.16
C GLU A 166 16.74 -2.83 -15.29
N PRO A 167 17.97 -2.39 -14.98
CA PRO A 167 18.94 -1.99 -16.00
C PRO A 167 19.16 -3.14 -16.97
N LYS A 168 19.07 -2.85 -18.27
CA LYS A 168 19.44 -3.84 -19.29
C LYS A 168 20.94 -4.00 -19.30
N GLU A 169 21.42 -5.20 -18.99
CA GLU A 169 22.84 -5.53 -19.15
C GLU A 169 23.25 -5.26 -20.60
N GLY A 170 24.21 -4.33 -20.79
CA GLY A 170 24.79 -4.08 -22.12
C GLY A 170 24.65 -2.66 -22.66
N LEU A 171 24.14 -1.66 -21.92
CA LEU A 171 24.11 -0.25 -22.34
C LEU A 171 24.97 0.68 -21.45
N ALA A 172 26.04 0.15 -20.86
CA ALA A 172 27.09 1.01 -20.33
C ALA A 172 27.90 1.56 -21.53
N LYS A 173 27.65 2.83 -21.88
CA LYS A 173 28.53 3.60 -22.74
C LYS A 173 29.63 4.24 -21.92
#